data_ce9e129c1a15ff35461b183dd5ebff5f
#
_entry.id   ce9e129c1a15ff35461b183dd5ebff5f
#
_cell.length_a   1.000
_cell.length_b   1.000
_cell.length_c   1.000
_cell.angle_alpha   90.00
_cell.angle_beta   90.00
_cell.angle_gamma   90.00
#
_symmetry.space_group_name_H-M   'P 1'
#
loop_
_entity.id
_entity.type
_entity.pdbx_description
1 polymer ?
#
loop_
_entity_poly.entity_id
_entity_poly.type
_entity_poly.pdbx_seq_one_letter_code
_entity_poly.pdbx_strand_id
1 'polypeptide(L)'
;ENYKVLFLQGGASLQFSAIPLNLLGKNSKADYIHTGIWSEKALKEAQRYGDINVIEAGTQIDGKLAIADSSTWNLSQDAAYVHYVDNETIGGLQFSAIPETNAPLVADLSSSILSAPVDVTKFGIIYAGAQKNIGPAGLTLVIVREDLLDQAKPEIPSILKYASQAKNDSMVNTPSTYAWYLSGLVFEWLLEQGGVEAIHKVNLEKAKLLYGYIDASDFYANPIAVQNRSIMNVPFTLANPDLEKLFLKEAEENHLLNLAGHRSVGGMRASIYNAVPLEGVQALVNFMDDFAKRNA
;
A
#
# COMPACT_ATOMS: atom_id res chain seq x y z
N GLU A 1 3.51 -13.53 -19.40
CA GLU A 1 4.23 -14.82 -19.38
C GLU A 1 5.36 -14.66 -18.34
N ASN A 2 5.94 -15.70 -17.82
CA ASN A 2 7.02 -15.71 -16.80
C ASN A 2 6.64 -15.30 -15.37
N TYR A 3 5.34 -15.16 -15.06
CA TYR A 3 4.86 -14.89 -13.71
C TYR A 3 3.79 -15.90 -13.30
N LYS A 4 3.76 -16.24 -12.01
CA LYS A 4 2.66 -16.94 -11.37
C LYS A 4 1.85 -15.96 -10.53
N VAL A 5 0.53 -16.05 -10.67
CA VAL A 5 -0.42 -15.29 -9.83
C VAL A 5 -0.97 -16.26 -8.80
N LEU A 6 -0.71 -15.96 -7.53
CA LEU A 6 -1.07 -16.82 -6.40
C LEU A 6 -2.12 -16.12 -5.54
N PHE A 7 -3.13 -16.86 -5.12
CA PHE A 7 -4.19 -16.42 -4.23
C PHE A 7 -4.05 -17.10 -2.87
N LEU A 8 -3.33 -16.47 -1.97
CA LEU A 8 -2.90 -17.03 -0.70
C LEU A 8 -3.75 -16.53 0.47
N GLN A 9 -3.40 -16.97 1.68
CA GLN A 9 -4.02 -16.55 2.94
C GLN A 9 -3.00 -15.79 3.79
N GLY A 10 -3.43 -15.14 4.88
CA GLY A 10 -2.56 -14.52 5.89
C GLY A 10 -2.27 -13.03 5.72
N GLY A 11 -2.78 -12.39 4.67
CA GLY A 11 -2.59 -10.97 4.40
C GLY A 11 -1.13 -10.61 4.10
N ALA A 12 -0.85 -9.31 3.96
CA ALA A 12 0.50 -8.79 3.80
C ALA A 12 1.42 -9.18 4.97
N SER A 13 0.88 -9.29 6.18
CA SER A 13 1.67 -9.64 7.37
C SER A 13 2.33 -11.01 7.26
N LEU A 14 1.66 -12.02 6.66
CA LEU A 14 2.29 -13.31 6.41
C LEU A 14 3.38 -13.21 5.34
N GLN A 15 3.23 -12.32 4.37
CA GLN A 15 4.23 -12.11 3.32
C GLN A 15 5.52 -11.49 3.88
N PHE A 16 5.46 -10.72 4.96
CA PHE A 16 6.66 -10.22 5.63
C PHE A 16 7.60 -11.34 6.09
N SER A 17 7.05 -12.52 6.44
CA SER A 17 7.82 -13.73 6.74
C SER A 17 8.06 -14.60 5.50
N ALA A 18 7.04 -14.78 4.66
CA ALA A 18 7.11 -15.71 3.53
C ALA A 18 8.16 -15.27 2.50
N ILE A 19 8.28 -13.96 2.22
CA ILE A 19 9.24 -13.41 1.26
C ILE A 19 10.69 -13.75 1.64
N PRO A 20 11.19 -13.38 2.83
CA PRO A 20 12.55 -13.75 3.22
C PRO A 20 12.77 -15.27 3.28
N LEU A 21 11.78 -16.05 3.67
CA LEU A 21 11.87 -17.51 3.66
C LEU A 21 11.97 -18.10 2.24
N ASN A 22 11.36 -17.48 1.25
CA ASN A 22 11.42 -17.92 -0.15
C ASN A 22 12.62 -17.36 -0.90
N LEU A 23 13.14 -16.16 -0.56
CA LEU A 23 14.14 -15.49 -1.38
C LEU A 23 15.54 -15.43 -0.76
N LEU A 24 15.68 -15.52 0.57
CA LEU A 24 17.00 -15.49 1.23
C LEU A 24 17.77 -16.82 1.15
N GLY A 25 17.46 -17.71 0.27
CA GLY A 25 18.07 -19.00 -0.01
C GLY A 25 19.52 -19.17 0.48
N LYS A 26 20.48 -19.14 -0.44
CA LYS A 26 21.92 -19.22 -0.13
C LYS A 26 22.52 -17.86 0.21
N ASN A 27 21.98 -16.79 -0.35
CA ASN A 27 22.36 -15.42 -0.04
C ASN A 27 21.44 -14.89 1.05
N SER A 28 21.96 -14.65 2.24
CA SER A 28 21.17 -14.28 3.42
C SER A 28 20.96 -12.79 3.57
N LYS A 29 21.26 -11.97 2.54
CA LYS A 29 21.19 -10.51 2.59
C LYS A 29 20.09 -9.95 1.69
N ALA A 30 19.34 -8.97 2.18
CA ALA A 30 18.39 -8.21 1.39
C ALA A 30 18.38 -6.72 1.81
N ASP A 31 17.91 -5.86 0.92
CA ASP A 31 17.75 -4.44 1.17
C ASP A 31 16.26 -4.12 1.42
N TYR A 32 15.97 -3.30 2.43
CA TYR A 32 14.62 -2.85 2.77
C TYR A 32 14.57 -1.34 2.78
N ILE A 33 13.71 -0.77 1.93
CA ILE A 33 13.50 0.67 1.85
C ILE A 33 12.46 1.04 2.92
N HIS A 34 12.92 1.80 3.92
CA HIS A 34 12.10 2.24 5.04
C HIS A 34 11.53 3.63 4.77
N THR A 35 10.20 3.73 4.77
CA THR A 35 9.45 4.96 4.51
C THR A 35 8.33 5.22 5.52
N GLY A 36 8.01 4.23 6.37
CA GLY A 36 6.93 4.37 7.34
C GLY A 36 6.62 3.10 8.12
N ILE A 37 5.44 3.03 8.68
CA ILE A 37 5.05 1.98 9.64
C ILE A 37 4.99 0.58 8.99
N TRP A 38 4.53 0.49 7.74
CA TRP A 38 4.40 -0.81 7.09
C TRP A 38 5.73 -1.34 6.61
N SER A 39 6.57 -0.50 6.05
CA SER A 39 7.95 -0.86 5.70
C SER A 39 8.77 -1.22 6.96
N GLU A 40 8.57 -0.52 8.09
CA GLU A 40 9.19 -0.88 9.37
C GLU A 40 8.77 -2.28 9.85
N LYS A 41 7.48 -2.62 9.76
CA LYS A 41 7.00 -3.95 10.15
C LYS A 41 7.57 -5.05 9.26
N ALA A 42 7.62 -4.82 7.95
CA ALA A 42 8.19 -5.76 7.01
C ALA A 42 9.68 -6.01 7.29
N LEU A 43 10.45 -4.94 7.48
CA LEU A 43 11.88 -5.04 7.78
C LEU A 43 12.15 -5.73 9.12
N LYS A 44 11.42 -5.40 10.19
CA LYS A 44 11.56 -6.04 11.51
C LYS A 44 11.28 -7.54 11.46
N GLU A 45 10.31 -7.95 10.65
CA GLU A 45 10.05 -9.38 10.48
C GLU A 45 11.16 -10.05 9.66
N ALA A 46 11.63 -9.42 8.57
CA ALA A 46 12.69 -9.97 7.72
C ALA A 46 14.03 -10.14 8.46
N GLN A 47 14.36 -9.25 9.39
CA GLN A 47 15.56 -9.33 10.24
C GLN A 47 15.65 -10.62 11.05
N ARG A 48 14.55 -11.35 11.23
CA ARG A 48 14.52 -12.67 11.90
C ARG A 48 15.10 -13.79 11.03
N TYR A 49 15.21 -13.57 9.71
CA TYR A 49 15.53 -14.60 8.73
C TYR A 49 16.87 -14.39 8.03
N GLY A 50 17.42 -13.18 8.06
CA GLY A 50 18.67 -12.86 7.39
C GLY A 50 19.27 -11.51 7.76
N ASP A 51 20.33 -11.13 7.08
CA ASP A 51 20.99 -9.84 7.20
C ASP A 51 20.24 -8.79 6.35
N ILE A 52 19.65 -7.80 6.99
CA ILE A 52 18.84 -6.80 6.33
C ILE A 52 19.54 -5.44 6.38
N ASN A 53 19.94 -4.96 5.21
CA ASN A 53 20.41 -3.60 5.03
C ASN A 53 19.20 -2.67 4.95
N VAL A 54 19.14 -1.69 5.83
CA VAL A 54 18.03 -0.73 5.93
C VAL A 54 18.39 0.54 5.18
N ILE A 55 17.56 0.92 4.22
CA ILE A 55 17.66 2.18 3.48
C ILE A 55 16.65 3.15 4.07
N GLU A 56 17.09 4.10 4.88
CA GLU A 56 16.26 5.17 5.43
C GLU A 56 15.90 6.16 4.32
N ALA A 57 14.81 5.90 3.61
CA ALA A 57 14.35 6.71 2.49
C ALA A 57 13.34 7.79 2.89
N GLY A 58 12.80 7.74 4.11
CA GLY A 58 11.97 8.82 4.64
C GLY A 58 12.79 10.10 4.85
N THR A 59 12.31 11.23 4.32
CA THR A 59 12.97 12.55 4.41
C THR A 59 11.93 13.65 4.54
N GLN A 60 12.36 14.90 4.49
CA GLN A 60 11.48 16.07 4.46
C GLN A 60 11.89 17.05 3.36
N ILE A 61 10.90 17.62 2.70
CA ILE A 61 11.03 18.70 1.72
C ILE A 61 10.11 19.82 2.19
N ASP A 62 10.64 21.00 2.45
CA ASP A 62 9.90 22.16 2.96
C ASP A 62 9.05 21.85 4.21
N GLY A 63 9.61 21.04 5.13
CA GLY A 63 8.94 20.61 6.36
C GLY A 63 7.84 19.55 6.18
N LYS A 64 7.62 19.06 4.96
CA LYS A 64 6.66 17.98 4.65
C LYS A 64 7.40 16.66 4.44
N LEU A 65 6.77 15.56 4.85
CA LEU A 65 7.30 14.22 4.65
C LEU A 65 7.45 13.90 3.16
N ALA A 66 8.56 13.32 2.79
CA ALA A 66 8.90 12.97 1.42
C ALA A 66 9.72 11.67 1.37
N ILE A 67 9.93 11.16 0.18
CA ILE A 67 10.84 10.04 -0.11
C ILE A 67 12.11 10.61 -0.75
N ALA A 68 13.27 10.24 -0.20
CA ALA A 68 14.55 10.65 -0.72
C ALA A 68 14.78 10.06 -2.12
N ASP A 69 15.50 10.81 -2.96
CA ASP A 69 15.87 10.35 -4.30
C ASP A 69 16.64 9.03 -4.26
N SER A 70 16.29 8.09 -5.12
CA SER A 70 16.88 6.75 -5.16
C SER A 70 18.39 6.75 -5.43
N SER A 71 18.93 7.79 -6.06
CA SER A 71 20.37 7.97 -6.27
C SER A 71 21.16 8.13 -4.97
N THR A 72 20.47 8.46 -3.87
CA THR A 72 21.08 8.60 -2.53
C THR A 72 21.08 7.30 -1.72
N TRP A 73 20.44 6.24 -2.23
CA TRP A 73 20.30 4.98 -1.51
C TRP A 73 21.54 4.12 -1.60
N ASN A 74 22.00 3.62 -0.46
CA ASN A 74 23.14 2.71 -0.41
C ASN A 74 22.68 1.25 -0.54
N LEU A 75 22.26 0.85 -1.74
CA LEU A 75 21.84 -0.51 -2.04
C LEU A 75 23.04 -1.47 -2.06
N SER A 76 22.83 -2.68 -1.53
CA SER A 76 23.81 -3.75 -1.54
C SER A 76 23.99 -4.33 -2.94
N GLN A 77 25.23 -4.54 -3.36
CA GLN A 77 25.50 -5.15 -4.67
C GLN A 77 25.14 -6.64 -4.74
N ASP A 78 25.09 -7.30 -3.57
CA ASP A 78 24.86 -8.73 -3.40
C ASP A 78 23.50 -9.05 -2.75
N ALA A 79 22.56 -8.11 -2.70
CA ALA A 79 21.23 -8.35 -2.17
C ALA A 79 20.48 -9.43 -2.96
N ALA A 80 19.83 -10.35 -2.28
CA ALA A 80 18.92 -11.33 -2.89
C ALA A 80 17.70 -10.64 -3.51
N TYR A 81 17.23 -9.57 -2.88
CA TYR A 81 16.14 -8.73 -3.36
C TYR A 81 16.15 -7.37 -2.66
N VAL A 82 15.40 -6.42 -3.21
CA VAL A 82 15.10 -5.12 -2.59
C VAL A 82 13.61 -5.06 -2.30
N HIS A 83 13.23 -4.76 -1.07
CA HIS A 83 11.84 -4.65 -0.65
C HIS A 83 11.43 -3.19 -0.40
N TYR A 84 10.23 -2.82 -0.84
CA TYR A 84 9.62 -1.54 -0.50
C TYR A 84 8.10 -1.66 -0.33
N VAL A 85 7.50 -0.66 0.31
CA VAL A 85 6.07 -0.47 0.43
C VAL A 85 5.68 0.72 -0.44
N ASP A 86 4.93 0.48 -1.51
CA ASP A 86 4.61 1.51 -2.50
C ASP A 86 3.80 2.67 -1.91
N ASN A 87 2.86 2.35 -1.02
CA ASN A 87 2.00 3.33 -0.37
C ASN A 87 1.88 3.02 1.13
N GLU A 88 2.46 3.88 1.95
CA GLU A 88 2.32 3.84 3.41
C GLU A 88 0.92 4.30 3.82
N THR A 89 0.00 3.35 3.92
CA THR A 89 -1.44 3.56 4.15
C THR A 89 -1.75 4.49 5.33
N ILE A 90 -0.92 4.45 6.38
CA ILE A 90 -1.14 5.21 7.62
C ILE A 90 -0.69 6.65 7.43
N GLY A 91 0.51 6.84 6.91
CA GLY A 91 1.12 8.15 6.72
C GLY A 91 0.70 8.86 5.44
N GLY A 92 0.16 8.14 4.45
CA GLY A 92 -0.21 8.71 3.15
C GLY A 92 0.98 9.03 2.25
N LEU A 93 2.16 8.47 2.54
CA LEU A 93 3.37 8.63 1.76
C LEU A 93 3.41 7.57 0.66
N GLN A 94 3.50 7.97 -0.61
CA GLN A 94 3.51 7.06 -1.76
C GLN A 94 4.69 7.35 -2.69
N PHE A 95 5.26 6.29 -3.26
CA PHE A 95 6.26 6.41 -4.31
C PHE A 95 5.65 7.01 -5.58
N SER A 96 6.34 7.97 -6.18
CA SER A 96 5.93 8.58 -7.45
C SER A 96 6.35 7.78 -8.68
N ALA A 97 7.31 6.87 -8.51
CA ALA A 97 7.82 5.98 -9.54
C ALA A 97 8.30 4.66 -8.93
N ILE A 98 8.33 3.61 -9.74
CA ILE A 98 8.89 2.31 -9.36
C ILE A 98 10.39 2.47 -9.17
N PRO A 99 10.98 2.10 -8.01
CA PRO A 99 12.41 2.17 -7.79
C PRO A 99 13.22 1.32 -8.79
N GLU A 100 14.32 1.86 -9.28
CA GLU A 100 15.28 1.09 -10.08
C GLU A 100 16.30 0.42 -9.16
N THR A 101 16.46 -0.90 -9.29
CA THR A 101 17.33 -1.71 -8.43
C THR A 101 18.10 -2.75 -9.22
N ASN A 102 19.29 -3.13 -8.73
CA ASN A 102 20.11 -4.18 -9.36
C ASN A 102 19.67 -5.61 -8.98
N ALA A 103 18.87 -5.76 -7.94
CA ALA A 103 18.32 -7.02 -7.49
C ALA A 103 16.81 -7.09 -7.75
N PRO A 104 16.18 -8.28 -7.72
CA PRO A 104 14.73 -8.40 -7.88
C PRO A 104 13.97 -7.50 -6.91
N LEU A 105 13.07 -6.66 -7.45
CA LEU A 105 12.26 -5.74 -6.66
C LEU A 105 11.04 -6.45 -6.09
N VAL A 106 10.81 -6.31 -4.80
CA VAL A 106 9.66 -6.86 -4.06
C VAL A 106 8.81 -5.73 -3.52
N ALA A 107 7.54 -5.69 -3.87
CA ALA A 107 6.64 -4.60 -3.54
C ALA A 107 5.43 -5.03 -2.72
N ASP A 108 5.18 -4.34 -1.61
CA ASP A 108 3.86 -4.30 -0.98
C ASP A 108 2.99 -3.27 -1.68
N LEU A 109 2.03 -3.74 -2.47
CA LEU A 109 1.04 -2.91 -3.11
C LEU A 109 -0.34 -2.98 -2.42
N SER A 110 -0.43 -3.43 -1.17
CA SER A 110 -1.72 -3.68 -0.50
C SER A 110 -2.68 -2.49 -0.56
N SER A 111 -2.19 -1.26 -0.55
CA SER A 111 -3.04 -0.06 -0.59
C SER A 111 -3.03 0.70 -1.91
N SER A 112 -2.26 0.25 -2.90
CA SER A 112 -2.17 0.89 -4.22
C SER A 112 -2.48 -0.03 -5.39
N ILE A 113 -2.48 -1.36 -5.20
CA ILE A 113 -2.81 -2.29 -6.27
C ILE A 113 -4.18 -1.97 -6.89
N LEU A 114 -4.29 -2.10 -8.22
CA LEU A 114 -5.49 -1.80 -9.00
C LEU A 114 -5.93 -0.31 -8.95
N SER A 115 -5.19 0.57 -8.30
CA SER A 115 -5.51 2.01 -8.29
C SER A 115 -4.92 2.76 -9.48
N ALA A 116 -3.88 2.21 -10.08
CA ALA A 116 -3.17 2.72 -11.25
C ALA A 116 -2.58 1.56 -12.05
N PRO A 117 -2.30 1.72 -13.36
CA PRO A 117 -1.54 0.75 -14.15
C PRO A 117 -0.17 0.49 -13.55
N VAL A 118 0.24 -0.78 -13.55
CA VAL A 118 1.55 -1.22 -13.03
C VAL A 118 2.25 -2.06 -14.09
N ASP A 119 3.49 -1.72 -14.42
CA ASP A 119 4.35 -2.57 -15.24
C ASP A 119 4.93 -3.71 -14.40
N VAL A 120 4.24 -4.85 -14.41
CA VAL A 120 4.62 -6.05 -13.64
C VAL A 120 6.03 -6.53 -13.97
N THR A 121 6.55 -6.24 -15.17
CA THR A 121 7.88 -6.70 -15.60
C THR A 121 9.03 -6.08 -14.81
N LYS A 122 8.78 -4.98 -14.11
CA LYS A 122 9.74 -4.31 -13.22
C LYS A 122 9.97 -5.04 -11.89
N PHE A 123 9.13 -6.03 -11.56
CA PHE A 123 9.13 -6.66 -10.25
C PHE A 123 9.60 -8.12 -10.29
N GLY A 124 10.26 -8.54 -9.23
CA GLY A 124 10.42 -9.95 -8.91
C GLY A 124 9.18 -10.51 -8.21
N ILE A 125 8.66 -9.77 -7.24
CA ILE A 125 7.41 -10.11 -6.53
C ILE A 125 6.59 -8.85 -6.28
N ILE A 126 5.27 -8.96 -6.52
CA ILE A 126 4.26 -8.03 -6.01
C ILE A 126 3.38 -8.82 -5.04
N TYR A 127 3.04 -8.23 -3.90
CA TYR A 127 2.03 -8.80 -3.02
C TYR A 127 1.06 -7.75 -2.51
N ALA A 128 -0.15 -8.18 -2.18
CA ALA A 128 -1.20 -7.30 -1.69
C ALA A 128 -2.22 -8.05 -0.82
N GLY A 129 -2.51 -7.51 0.36
CA GLY A 129 -3.71 -7.91 1.11
C GLY A 129 -4.96 -7.40 0.43
N ALA A 130 -5.98 -8.25 0.28
CA ALA A 130 -7.17 -7.94 -0.52
C ALA A 130 -8.10 -6.87 0.07
N GLN A 131 -8.08 -6.64 1.38
CA GLN A 131 -9.06 -5.86 2.15
C GLN A 131 -9.18 -4.36 1.80
N LYS A 132 -8.55 -3.91 0.73
CA LYS A 132 -8.59 -2.51 0.26
C LYS A 132 -9.24 -2.43 -1.12
N ASN A 133 -8.47 -2.55 -2.19
CA ASN A 133 -9.00 -2.45 -3.56
C ASN A 133 -9.44 -3.79 -4.18
N ILE A 134 -8.99 -4.93 -3.65
CA ILE A 134 -9.27 -6.24 -4.27
C ILE A 134 -10.60 -6.83 -3.78
N GLY A 135 -10.92 -6.69 -2.48
CA GLY A 135 -12.13 -7.29 -1.93
C GLY A 135 -12.11 -7.42 -0.41
N PRO A 136 -12.67 -8.49 0.18
CA PRO A 136 -12.69 -8.69 1.62
C PRO A 136 -11.35 -9.17 2.15
N ALA A 137 -11.15 -9.05 3.47
CA ALA A 137 -10.05 -9.69 4.16
C ALA A 137 -10.10 -11.23 4.00
N GLY A 138 -8.92 -11.89 4.10
CA GLY A 138 -8.80 -13.35 4.01
C GLY A 138 -8.12 -13.83 2.73
N LEU A 139 -7.98 -12.99 1.74
CA LEU A 139 -7.23 -13.25 0.52
C LEU A 139 -5.96 -12.39 0.49
N THR A 140 -4.88 -12.95 -0.05
CA THR A 140 -3.62 -12.27 -0.34
C THR A 140 -3.22 -12.58 -1.77
N LEU A 141 -3.10 -11.57 -2.61
CA LEU A 141 -2.56 -11.71 -3.95
C LEU A 141 -1.02 -11.70 -3.87
N VAL A 142 -0.38 -12.65 -4.56
CA VAL A 142 1.07 -12.65 -4.80
C VAL A 142 1.31 -12.90 -6.29
N ILE A 143 2.04 -12.01 -6.94
CA ILE A 143 2.52 -12.16 -8.31
C ILE A 143 4.01 -12.37 -8.22
N VAL A 144 4.48 -13.55 -8.58
CA VAL A 144 5.89 -13.94 -8.44
C VAL A 144 6.48 -14.34 -9.78
N ARG A 145 7.67 -13.82 -10.09
CA ARG A 145 8.41 -14.17 -11.29
C ARG A 145 8.93 -15.61 -11.19
N GLU A 146 8.79 -16.39 -12.23
CA GLU A 146 9.03 -17.85 -12.21
C GLU A 146 10.45 -18.25 -11.80
N ASP A 147 11.47 -17.46 -12.17
CA ASP A 147 12.87 -17.70 -11.80
C ASP A 147 13.14 -17.57 -10.28
N LEU A 148 12.22 -17.01 -9.52
CA LEU A 148 12.33 -16.85 -8.06
C LEU A 148 11.65 -17.97 -7.27
N LEU A 149 10.94 -18.89 -7.91
CA LEU A 149 10.18 -19.94 -7.24
C LEU A 149 11.06 -20.99 -6.52
N ASP A 150 12.24 -21.29 -7.05
CA ASP A 150 13.10 -22.38 -6.57
C ASP A 150 14.24 -21.90 -5.64
N GLN A 151 14.12 -20.69 -5.06
CA GLN A 151 15.15 -20.13 -4.18
C GLN A 151 14.89 -20.36 -2.69
N ALA A 152 13.76 -20.98 -2.34
CA ALA A 152 13.39 -21.21 -0.95
C ALA A 152 14.36 -22.13 -0.21
N LYS A 153 14.59 -21.82 1.07
CA LYS A 153 15.34 -22.70 1.98
C LYS A 153 14.63 -24.05 2.10
N PRO A 154 15.39 -25.17 2.25
CA PRO A 154 14.77 -26.51 2.38
C PRO A 154 13.77 -26.63 3.52
N GLU A 155 14.03 -25.94 4.63
CA GLU A 155 13.29 -26.04 5.90
C GLU A 155 12.00 -25.19 5.92
N ILE A 156 11.69 -24.44 4.85
CA ILE A 156 10.47 -23.65 4.81
C ILE A 156 9.24 -24.56 4.85
N PRO A 157 8.21 -24.24 5.65
CA PRO A 157 6.95 -24.96 5.63
C PRO A 157 6.35 -24.98 4.22
N SER A 158 5.90 -26.14 3.75
CA SER A 158 5.40 -26.33 2.38
C SER A 158 4.27 -25.35 2.01
N ILE A 159 3.44 -24.99 2.99
CA ILE A 159 2.33 -24.06 2.82
C ILE A 159 2.80 -22.61 2.50
N LEU A 160 4.00 -22.23 2.93
CA LEU A 160 4.61 -20.93 2.69
C LEU A 160 5.49 -20.91 1.43
N LYS A 161 5.78 -22.08 0.84
CA LYS A 161 6.65 -22.22 -0.31
C LYS A 161 5.92 -21.81 -1.60
N TYR A 162 6.36 -20.75 -2.27
CA TYR A 162 5.72 -20.26 -3.49
C TYR A 162 5.70 -21.30 -4.62
N ALA A 163 6.78 -22.09 -4.78
CA ALA A 163 6.80 -23.20 -5.74
C ALA A 163 5.71 -24.25 -5.46
N SER A 164 5.44 -24.57 -4.18
CA SER A 164 4.36 -25.48 -3.81
C SER A 164 2.98 -24.89 -4.11
N GLN A 165 2.78 -23.63 -3.82
CA GLN A 165 1.54 -22.90 -4.15
C GLN A 165 1.32 -22.83 -5.65
N ALA A 166 2.35 -22.47 -6.43
CA ALA A 166 2.28 -22.40 -7.87
C ALA A 166 1.95 -23.76 -8.53
N LYS A 167 2.56 -24.84 -8.02
CA LYS A 167 2.31 -26.20 -8.52
C LYS A 167 0.88 -26.68 -8.27
N ASN A 168 0.21 -26.15 -7.24
CA ASN A 168 -1.12 -26.58 -6.81
C ASN A 168 -2.17 -25.47 -7.07
N ASP A 169 -1.91 -24.54 -7.97
CA ASP A 169 -2.84 -23.45 -8.34
C ASP A 169 -3.40 -22.72 -7.09
N SER A 170 -2.52 -22.45 -6.11
CA SER A 170 -2.82 -21.84 -4.80
C SER A 170 -3.71 -22.69 -3.87
N MET A 171 -3.93 -23.97 -4.20
CA MET A 171 -4.79 -24.89 -3.43
C MET A 171 -3.97 -25.99 -2.73
N VAL A 172 -2.84 -25.65 -2.12
CA VAL A 172 -2.10 -26.57 -1.23
C VAL A 172 -3.00 -27.02 -0.06
N ASN A 173 -3.87 -26.13 0.39
CA ASN A 173 -4.96 -26.41 1.31
C ASN A 173 -6.25 -25.74 0.81
N THR A 174 -7.38 -26.00 1.45
CA THR A 174 -8.65 -25.33 1.13
C THR A 174 -8.50 -23.81 1.21
N PRO A 175 -8.77 -23.07 0.14
CA PRO A 175 -8.62 -21.61 0.13
C PRO A 175 -9.78 -20.91 0.84
N SER A 176 -9.64 -19.60 1.07
CA SER A 176 -10.72 -18.75 1.56
C SER A 176 -11.74 -18.51 0.44
N THR A 177 -12.59 -19.52 0.17
CA THR A 177 -13.47 -19.60 -1.00
C THR A 177 -14.40 -18.39 -1.14
N TYR A 178 -14.98 -17.92 -0.03
CA TYR A 178 -15.86 -16.75 -0.05
C TYR A 178 -15.09 -15.47 -0.43
N ALA A 179 -13.88 -15.26 0.12
CA ALA A 179 -13.05 -14.12 -0.23
C ALA A 179 -12.61 -14.18 -1.71
N TRP A 180 -12.29 -15.38 -2.23
CA TRP A 180 -11.98 -15.56 -3.65
C TRP A 180 -13.16 -15.18 -4.53
N TYR A 181 -14.36 -15.70 -4.21
CA TYR A 181 -15.58 -15.42 -4.96
C TYR A 181 -15.87 -13.91 -5.02
N LEU A 182 -15.85 -13.23 -3.87
CA LEU A 182 -16.09 -11.79 -3.83
C LEU A 182 -15.01 -10.98 -4.54
N SER A 183 -13.74 -11.38 -4.43
CA SER A 183 -12.66 -10.72 -5.18
C SER A 183 -12.81 -10.90 -6.69
N GLY A 184 -13.29 -12.07 -7.15
CA GLY A 184 -13.66 -12.31 -8.54
C GLY A 184 -14.71 -11.30 -9.03
N LEU A 185 -15.78 -11.09 -8.26
CA LEU A 185 -16.80 -10.09 -8.58
C LEU A 185 -16.25 -8.64 -8.61
N VAL A 186 -15.30 -8.33 -7.74
CA VAL A 186 -14.62 -7.00 -7.77
C VAL A 186 -13.78 -6.85 -9.04
N PHE A 187 -13.08 -7.90 -9.49
CA PHE A 187 -12.33 -7.84 -10.74
C PHE A 187 -13.26 -7.69 -11.95
N GLU A 188 -14.39 -8.39 -11.99
CA GLU A 188 -15.41 -8.23 -13.02
C GLU A 188 -15.96 -6.80 -13.02
N TRP A 189 -16.36 -6.28 -11.87
CA TRP A 189 -16.79 -4.90 -11.71
C TRP A 189 -15.73 -3.90 -12.22
N LEU A 190 -14.45 -4.11 -11.88
CA LEU A 190 -13.38 -3.23 -12.33
C LEU A 190 -13.24 -3.22 -13.86
N LEU A 191 -13.38 -4.40 -14.50
CA LEU A 191 -13.38 -4.50 -15.95
C LEU A 191 -14.58 -3.77 -16.58
N GLU A 192 -15.77 -3.89 -16.00
CA GLU A 192 -16.98 -3.16 -16.42
C GLU A 192 -16.83 -1.64 -16.29
N GLN A 193 -16.04 -1.15 -15.32
CA GLN A 193 -15.70 0.27 -15.19
C GLN A 193 -14.67 0.75 -16.23
N GLY A 194 -14.23 -0.10 -17.14
CA GLY A 194 -13.23 0.21 -18.17
C GLY A 194 -11.79 -0.14 -17.76
N GLY A 195 -11.62 -0.95 -16.72
CA GLY A 195 -10.32 -1.43 -16.25
C GLY A 195 -9.55 -0.44 -15.41
N VAL A 196 -8.29 -0.78 -15.14
CA VAL A 196 -7.42 -0.01 -14.23
C VAL A 196 -7.12 1.40 -14.76
N GLU A 197 -6.99 1.57 -16.07
CA GLU A 197 -6.76 2.89 -16.69
C GLU A 197 -7.93 3.85 -16.48
N ALA A 198 -9.16 3.35 -16.54
CA ALA A 198 -10.35 4.18 -16.33
C ALA A 198 -10.51 4.55 -14.84
N ILE A 199 -10.38 3.57 -13.95
CA ILE A 199 -10.49 3.81 -12.51
C ILE A 199 -9.35 4.71 -12.01
N HIS A 200 -8.16 4.63 -12.60
CA HIS A 200 -7.05 5.52 -12.27
C HIS A 200 -7.39 7.00 -12.51
N LYS A 201 -8.06 7.32 -13.61
CA LYS A 201 -8.52 8.69 -13.90
C LYS A 201 -9.47 9.18 -12.82
N VAL A 202 -10.43 8.36 -12.43
CA VAL A 202 -11.37 8.68 -11.32
C VAL A 202 -10.62 8.86 -10.00
N ASN A 203 -9.63 8.02 -9.71
CA ASN A 203 -8.82 8.14 -8.50
C ASN A 203 -8.02 9.45 -8.47
N LEU A 204 -7.46 9.86 -9.61
CA LEU A 204 -6.78 11.16 -9.73
C LEU A 204 -7.72 12.33 -9.52
N GLU A 205 -8.95 12.27 -10.05
CA GLU A 205 -9.97 13.30 -9.84
C GLU A 205 -10.36 13.42 -8.36
N LYS A 206 -10.60 12.29 -7.68
CA LYS A 206 -10.88 12.24 -6.24
C LYS A 206 -9.74 12.85 -5.41
N ALA A 207 -8.50 12.44 -5.69
CA ALA A 207 -7.32 12.94 -5.00
C ALA A 207 -7.13 14.45 -5.25
N LYS A 208 -7.24 14.89 -6.49
CA LYS A 208 -7.14 16.31 -6.87
C LYS A 208 -8.20 17.17 -6.16
N LEU A 209 -9.44 16.69 -6.09
CA LEU A 209 -10.52 17.39 -5.41
C LEU A 209 -10.22 17.60 -3.92
N LEU A 210 -9.84 16.54 -3.21
CA LEU A 210 -9.60 16.61 -1.78
C LEU A 210 -8.32 17.38 -1.43
N TYR A 211 -7.19 17.07 -2.10
CA TYR A 211 -5.95 17.81 -1.88
C TYR A 211 -6.07 19.28 -2.29
N GLY A 212 -6.78 19.58 -3.38
CA GLY A 212 -6.98 20.95 -3.82
C GLY A 212 -7.73 21.80 -2.79
N TYR A 213 -8.74 21.21 -2.12
CA TYR A 213 -9.43 21.89 -1.01
C TYR A 213 -8.51 22.07 0.21
N ILE A 214 -7.77 21.03 0.62
CA ILE A 214 -6.85 21.12 1.75
C ILE A 214 -5.77 22.18 1.52
N ASP A 215 -5.17 22.20 0.33
CA ASP A 215 -4.09 23.13 -0.02
C ASP A 215 -4.54 24.59 -0.13
N ALA A 216 -5.81 24.83 -0.43
CA ALA A 216 -6.41 26.17 -0.50
C ALA A 216 -6.93 26.68 0.86
N SER A 217 -6.87 25.87 1.91
CA SER A 217 -7.44 26.17 3.22
C SER A 217 -6.36 26.53 4.24
N ASP A 218 -6.58 27.57 5.01
CA ASP A 218 -5.78 27.87 6.22
C ASP A 218 -6.22 27.03 7.44
N PHE A 219 -7.36 26.33 7.33
CA PHE A 219 -7.95 25.54 8.40
C PHE A 219 -7.47 24.08 8.41
N TYR A 220 -7.07 23.55 7.25
CA TYR A 220 -6.60 22.18 7.07
C TYR A 220 -5.17 22.14 6.54
N ALA A 221 -4.43 21.12 6.91
CA ALA A 221 -3.08 20.90 6.40
C ALA A 221 -2.83 19.43 6.06
N ASN A 222 -2.07 19.18 4.97
CA ASN A 222 -1.56 17.87 4.64
C ASN A 222 -0.04 17.82 4.89
N PRO A 223 0.47 16.80 5.63
CA PRO A 223 1.88 16.74 6.03
C PRO A 223 2.81 16.16 4.95
N ILE A 224 2.30 15.79 3.75
CA ILE A 224 3.08 15.10 2.73
C ILE A 224 3.47 16.06 1.61
N ALA A 225 4.72 15.98 1.15
CA ALA A 225 5.19 16.70 -0.03
C ALA A 225 4.40 16.27 -1.28
N VAL A 226 4.06 17.22 -2.13
CA VAL A 226 3.11 17.02 -3.25
C VAL A 226 3.46 15.82 -4.12
N GLN A 227 4.74 15.62 -4.44
CA GLN A 227 5.22 14.54 -5.28
C GLN A 227 5.11 13.13 -4.65
N ASN A 228 4.88 13.06 -3.33
CA ASN A 228 4.78 11.79 -2.60
C ASN A 228 3.40 11.56 -1.95
N ARG A 229 2.39 12.30 -2.38
CA ARG A 229 1.02 12.15 -1.88
C ARG A 229 0.36 10.89 -2.41
N SER A 230 -0.23 10.13 -1.51
CA SER A 230 -1.06 8.97 -1.86
C SER A 230 -2.34 9.39 -2.56
N ILE A 231 -2.70 8.70 -3.65
CA ILE A 231 -4.01 8.85 -4.31
C ILE A 231 -5.11 8.02 -3.64
N MET A 232 -4.75 7.21 -2.61
CA MET A 232 -5.69 6.32 -1.91
C MET A 232 -5.91 6.71 -0.46
N ASN A 233 -4.90 7.29 0.22
CA ASN A 233 -4.95 7.58 1.64
C ASN A 233 -4.49 9.02 1.89
N VAL A 234 -5.42 9.91 2.18
CA VAL A 234 -5.19 11.34 2.34
C VAL A 234 -5.21 11.69 3.83
N PRO A 235 -4.04 11.80 4.50
CA PRO A 235 -3.99 12.31 5.86
C PRO A 235 -4.16 13.83 5.86
N PHE A 236 -4.80 14.36 6.90
CA PHE A 236 -4.90 15.79 7.12
C PHE A 236 -5.09 16.12 8.62
N THR A 237 -4.76 17.33 8.99
CA THR A 237 -4.90 17.86 10.33
C THR A 237 -5.72 19.14 10.30
N LEU A 238 -6.27 19.54 11.43
CA LEU A 238 -6.87 20.85 11.63
C LEU A 238 -5.81 21.82 12.20
N ALA A 239 -5.93 23.10 11.88
CA ALA A 239 -5.10 24.17 12.46
C ALA A 239 -5.25 24.24 13.98
N ASN A 240 -6.47 23.98 14.50
CA ASN A 240 -6.74 23.82 15.93
C ASN A 240 -7.02 22.34 16.25
N PRO A 241 -6.06 21.62 16.89
CA PRO A 241 -6.24 20.20 17.23
C PRO A 241 -7.40 19.93 18.24
N ASP A 242 -7.79 20.92 19.04
CA ASP A 242 -8.89 20.76 20.02
C ASP A 242 -10.23 20.49 19.33
N LEU A 243 -10.37 20.85 18.06
CA LEU A 243 -11.56 20.62 17.24
C LEU A 243 -11.63 19.21 16.62
N GLU A 244 -10.57 18.41 16.68
CA GLU A 244 -10.56 17.08 16.04
C GLU A 244 -11.70 16.17 16.50
N LYS A 245 -11.99 16.14 17.81
CA LYS A 245 -13.08 15.33 18.35
C LYS A 245 -14.45 15.81 17.87
N LEU A 246 -14.65 17.13 17.77
CA LEU A 246 -15.88 17.71 17.26
C LEU A 246 -16.04 17.40 15.77
N PHE A 247 -14.96 17.58 14.99
CA PHE A 247 -14.93 17.25 13.56
C PHE A 247 -15.34 15.80 13.30
N LEU A 248 -14.72 14.83 14.00
CA LEU A 248 -15.02 13.42 13.82
C LEU A 248 -16.47 13.08 14.21
N LYS A 249 -16.98 13.67 15.29
CA LYS A 249 -18.37 13.47 15.71
C LYS A 249 -19.35 14.01 14.67
N GLU A 250 -19.18 15.24 14.21
CA GLU A 250 -20.06 15.85 13.22
C GLU A 250 -19.94 15.17 11.85
N ALA A 251 -18.74 14.71 11.47
CA ALA A 251 -18.55 13.92 10.26
C ALA A 251 -19.37 12.63 10.31
N GLU A 252 -19.36 11.91 11.45
CA GLU A 252 -20.16 10.69 11.63
C GLU A 252 -21.65 10.97 11.56
N GLU A 253 -22.11 12.07 12.15
CA GLU A 253 -23.51 12.54 12.08
C GLU A 253 -23.92 12.87 10.62
N ASN A 254 -22.97 13.26 9.78
CA ASN A 254 -23.13 13.47 8.34
C ASN A 254 -22.82 12.23 7.48
N HIS A 255 -22.77 11.03 8.06
CA HIS A 255 -22.50 9.75 7.40
C HIS A 255 -21.10 9.65 6.76
N LEU A 256 -20.15 10.48 7.18
CA LEU A 256 -18.75 10.43 6.79
C LEU A 256 -17.97 9.62 7.83
N LEU A 257 -17.89 8.31 7.59
CA LEU A 257 -17.41 7.35 8.59
C LEU A 257 -15.90 7.09 8.46
N ASN A 258 -15.28 6.68 9.59
CA ASN A 258 -13.90 6.17 9.64
C ASN A 258 -12.83 7.20 9.22
N LEU A 259 -13.05 8.48 9.47
CA LEU A 259 -12.09 9.55 9.16
C LEU A 259 -10.99 9.71 10.21
N ALA A 260 -11.11 9.12 11.40
CA ALA A 260 -10.08 9.19 12.43
C ALA A 260 -8.74 8.66 11.89
N GLY A 261 -7.68 9.42 12.09
CA GLY A 261 -6.32 9.00 11.80
C GLY A 261 -5.90 7.82 12.67
N HIS A 262 -4.84 7.14 12.26
CA HIS A 262 -4.31 6.04 13.07
C HIS A 262 -3.77 6.60 14.41
N ARG A 263 -4.01 5.87 15.52
CA ARG A 263 -3.62 6.29 16.89
C ARG A 263 -2.14 6.64 17.06
N SER A 264 -1.26 6.15 16.17
CA SER A 264 0.18 6.45 16.21
C SER A 264 0.53 7.78 15.55
N VAL A 265 -0.37 8.36 14.73
CA VAL A 265 -0.11 9.57 13.94
C VAL A 265 -1.05 10.71 14.36
N GLY A 266 -2.28 10.38 14.77
CA GLY A 266 -3.32 11.38 15.07
C GLY A 266 -3.96 11.96 13.82
N GLY A 267 -4.66 13.09 14.00
CA GLY A 267 -5.35 13.79 12.92
C GLY A 267 -6.46 12.98 12.26
N MET A 268 -6.72 13.25 11.01
CA MET A 268 -7.71 12.56 10.19
C MET A 268 -7.04 11.88 8.99
N ARG A 269 -7.73 10.89 8.41
CA ARG A 269 -7.33 10.24 7.18
C ARG A 269 -8.55 9.81 6.36
N ALA A 270 -8.70 10.37 5.17
CA ALA A 270 -9.66 9.89 4.19
C ALA A 270 -9.04 8.73 3.39
N SER A 271 -9.68 7.56 3.42
CA SER A 271 -9.31 6.39 2.59
C SER A 271 -10.27 6.33 1.41
N ILE A 272 -9.82 6.79 0.24
CA ILE A 272 -10.63 6.98 -0.97
C ILE A 272 -10.36 5.90 -2.02
N TYR A 273 -10.38 4.62 -1.59
CA TYR A 273 -10.14 3.46 -2.46
C TYR A 273 -11.07 3.42 -3.69
N ASN A 274 -10.80 2.51 -4.63
CA ASN A 274 -11.49 2.43 -5.91
C ASN A 274 -13.02 2.47 -5.80
N ALA A 275 -13.59 1.78 -4.81
CA ALA A 275 -15.04 1.69 -4.62
C ALA A 275 -15.68 2.96 -4.02
N VAL A 276 -14.90 3.92 -3.51
CA VAL A 276 -15.43 5.20 -3.04
C VAL A 276 -15.71 6.09 -4.27
N PRO A 277 -16.97 6.50 -4.50
CA PRO A 277 -17.32 7.32 -5.65
C PRO A 277 -16.84 8.76 -5.47
N LEU A 278 -16.72 9.51 -6.58
CA LEU A 278 -16.33 10.93 -6.56
C LEU A 278 -17.27 11.77 -5.69
N GLU A 279 -18.57 11.46 -5.73
CA GLU A 279 -19.60 12.13 -4.93
C GLU A 279 -19.35 11.97 -3.41
N GLY A 280 -18.79 10.82 -2.98
CA GLY A 280 -18.42 10.62 -1.58
C GLY A 280 -17.28 11.54 -1.14
N VAL A 281 -16.29 11.76 -2.03
CA VAL A 281 -15.20 12.73 -1.77
C VAL A 281 -15.71 14.16 -1.82
N GLN A 282 -16.66 14.47 -2.73
CA GLN A 282 -17.30 15.78 -2.80
C GLN A 282 -18.12 16.06 -1.51
N ALA A 283 -18.83 15.06 -0.98
CA ALA A 283 -19.55 15.20 0.29
C ALA A 283 -18.61 15.53 1.45
N LEU A 284 -17.44 14.86 1.49
CA LEU A 284 -16.40 15.18 2.49
C LEU A 284 -15.90 16.62 2.34
N VAL A 285 -15.59 17.07 1.14
CA VAL A 285 -15.11 18.46 0.89
C VAL A 285 -16.18 19.48 1.28
N ASN A 286 -17.46 19.24 0.96
CA ASN A 286 -18.56 20.12 1.34
C ASN A 286 -18.71 20.21 2.88
N PHE A 287 -18.59 19.07 3.56
CA PHE A 287 -18.61 19.04 5.04
C PHE A 287 -17.41 19.80 5.63
N MET A 288 -16.20 19.59 5.09
CA MET A 288 -15.00 20.28 5.54
C MET A 288 -15.12 21.80 5.37
N ASP A 289 -15.70 22.26 4.25
CA ASP A 289 -15.95 23.69 3.99
C ASP A 289 -16.94 24.30 5.00
N ASP A 290 -18.06 23.62 5.25
CA ASP A 290 -19.06 24.06 6.23
C ASP A 290 -18.48 24.07 7.66
N PHE A 291 -17.76 23.01 8.04
CA PHE A 291 -17.12 22.91 9.35
C PHE A 291 -16.10 24.02 9.57
N ALA A 292 -15.25 24.31 8.58
CA ALA A 292 -14.26 25.40 8.68
C ALA A 292 -14.94 26.76 8.86
N LYS A 293 -15.99 27.06 8.06
CA LYS A 293 -16.75 28.32 8.17
C LYS A 293 -17.40 28.55 9.53
N ARG A 294 -17.81 27.49 10.21
CA ARG A 294 -18.44 27.56 11.54
C ARG A 294 -17.46 27.65 12.70
N ASN A 295 -16.19 27.24 12.49
CA ASN A 295 -15.20 27.09 13.56
C ASN A 295 -13.89 27.86 13.30
N ALA A 296 -13.82 28.69 12.25
CA ALA A 296 -12.67 29.54 11.93
C ALA A 296 -12.58 30.78 12.82
#